data_31603f72996de166a0b7f0ade395a6df
#
_entry.id   31603f72996de166a0b7f0ade395a6df
#
_cell.length_a   1.000
_cell.length_b   1.000
_cell.length_c   1.000
_cell.angle_alpha   90.00
_cell.angle_beta   90.00
_cell.angle_gamma   90.00
#
_symmetry.space_group_name_H-M   'P 1'
#
loop_
_entity.id
_entity.type
_entity.pdbx_description
1 polymer ?
#
loop_
_entity_poly.entity_id
_entity_poly.type
_entity_poly.pdbx_seq_one_letter_code
_entity_poly.pdbx_strand_id
1 'polypeptide(L)'
;MFSLYKKFKGLFYSVLFWLCILSFFSVLNEMVLNVSLPDIANHFNTTPGITNWVNTAYMLTFSIGTAVYGKLSDYINIKKLLIIGISLSCLGSLIAFIGHNHFFILIFGRLVQGVGSAAFPSLIMVVVARNITRKKQGKAQENSNFQRSGQTKLNFVFLKGQNTKT
;
A
#
# COMPACT_ATOMS: atom_id res chain seq x y z
N MET A 1 -5.62 -22.06 -18.74
CA MET A 1 -5.05 -20.70 -18.59
C MET A 1 -6.05 -19.64 -18.14
N PHE A 2 -7.27 -19.60 -18.65
CA PHE A 2 -8.34 -18.64 -18.29
C PHE A 2 -8.81 -18.73 -16.83
N SER A 3 -8.85 -19.92 -16.22
CA SER A 3 -9.31 -20.14 -14.83
C SER A 3 -8.34 -19.55 -13.80
N LEU A 4 -7.04 -19.66 -14.02
CA LEU A 4 -6.01 -19.09 -13.16
C LEU A 4 -6.04 -17.55 -13.18
N TYR A 5 -6.27 -16.96 -14.35
CA TYR A 5 -6.38 -15.50 -14.50
C TYR A 5 -7.58 -14.92 -13.72
N LYS A 6 -8.73 -15.62 -13.74
CA LYS A 6 -9.96 -15.24 -13.02
C LYS A 6 -9.77 -15.34 -11.48
N LYS A 7 -9.05 -16.36 -11.01
CA LYS A 7 -8.74 -16.58 -9.59
C LYS A 7 -7.75 -15.54 -9.06
N PHE A 8 -6.74 -15.15 -9.86
CA PHE A 8 -5.79 -14.08 -9.51
C PHE A 8 -6.48 -12.70 -9.43
N LYS A 9 -7.42 -12.43 -10.32
CA LYS A 9 -8.18 -11.19 -10.34
C LYS A 9 -9.08 -11.06 -9.10
N GLY A 10 -9.75 -12.14 -8.70
CA GLY A 10 -10.58 -12.16 -7.48
C GLY A 10 -9.75 -11.94 -6.20
N LEU A 11 -8.62 -12.61 -6.08
CA LEU A 11 -7.71 -12.45 -4.94
C LEU A 11 -7.15 -11.02 -4.85
N PHE A 12 -6.84 -10.41 -5.99
CA PHE A 12 -6.36 -9.03 -6.07
C PHE A 12 -7.41 -8.03 -5.57
N TYR A 13 -8.66 -8.13 -6.03
CA TYR A 13 -9.74 -7.26 -5.57
C TYR A 13 -10.05 -7.45 -4.09
N SER A 14 -9.98 -8.67 -3.58
CA SER A 14 -10.17 -8.97 -2.16
C SER A 14 -9.09 -8.33 -1.30
N VAL A 15 -7.82 -8.45 -1.67
CA VAL A 15 -6.71 -7.81 -0.94
C VAL A 15 -6.82 -6.29 -0.97
N LEU A 16 -7.14 -5.72 -2.14
CA LEU A 16 -7.31 -4.27 -2.30
C LEU A 16 -8.48 -3.75 -1.43
N PHE A 17 -9.58 -4.47 -1.40
CA PHE A 17 -10.75 -4.12 -0.59
C PHE A 17 -10.41 -4.08 0.91
N TRP A 18 -9.73 -5.10 1.44
CA TRP A 18 -9.30 -5.12 2.84
C TRP A 18 -8.30 -4.01 3.16
N LEU A 19 -7.35 -3.72 2.26
CA LEU A 19 -6.41 -2.62 2.42
C LEU A 19 -7.11 -1.26 2.45
N CYS A 20 -8.14 -1.05 1.61
CA CYS A 20 -8.93 0.19 1.62
C CYS A 20 -9.70 0.36 2.93
N ILE A 21 -10.29 -0.72 3.47
CA ILE A 21 -10.97 -0.69 4.77
C ILE A 21 -9.99 -0.32 5.88
N LEU A 22 -8.84 -0.98 5.95
CA LEU A 22 -7.82 -0.68 6.95
C LEU A 22 -7.31 0.75 6.85
N SER A 23 -7.12 1.25 5.63
CA SER A 23 -6.71 2.64 5.39
C SER A 23 -7.78 3.63 5.84
N PHE A 24 -9.05 3.33 5.59
CA PHE A 24 -10.19 4.13 6.04
C PHE A 24 -10.25 4.22 7.56
N PHE A 25 -10.15 3.09 8.26
CA PHE A 25 -10.11 3.09 9.74
C PHE A 25 -8.89 3.82 10.29
N SER A 26 -7.75 3.77 9.61
CA SER A 26 -6.55 4.52 10.00
C SER A 26 -6.79 6.04 9.94
N VAL A 27 -7.44 6.52 8.87
CA VAL A 27 -7.79 7.94 8.72
C VAL A 27 -8.83 8.37 9.75
N LEU A 28 -9.84 7.54 10.02
CA LEU A 28 -10.84 7.83 11.06
C LEU A 28 -10.19 7.97 12.44
N ASN A 29 -9.27 7.05 12.79
CA ASN A 29 -8.55 7.13 14.06
C ASN A 29 -7.75 8.44 14.19
N GLU A 30 -7.15 8.92 13.12
CA GLU A 30 -6.44 10.20 13.07
C GLU A 30 -7.40 11.38 13.29
N MET A 31 -8.56 11.37 12.63
CA MET A 31 -9.56 12.44 12.80
C MET A 31 -10.13 12.49 14.21
N VAL A 32 -10.43 11.34 14.80
CA VAL A 32 -10.92 11.26 16.20
C VAL A 32 -9.89 11.84 17.16
N LEU A 33 -8.61 11.55 16.94
CA LEU A 33 -7.55 12.12 17.77
C LEU A 33 -7.49 13.64 17.67
N ASN A 34 -7.57 14.20 16.46
CA ASN A 34 -7.52 15.64 16.25
C ASN A 34 -8.64 16.35 17.01
N VAL A 35 -9.83 15.77 17.08
CA VAL A 35 -10.95 16.29 17.86
C VAL A 35 -10.70 16.18 19.37
N SER A 36 -9.98 15.15 19.82
CA SER A 36 -9.67 14.89 21.24
C SER A 36 -8.46 15.67 21.75
N LEU A 37 -7.71 16.39 20.91
CA LEU A 37 -6.53 17.16 21.33
C LEU A 37 -6.80 18.16 22.45
N PRO A 38 -7.91 18.93 22.45
CA PRO A 38 -8.23 19.84 23.55
C PRO A 38 -8.44 19.12 24.89
N ASP A 39 -9.10 17.96 24.87
CA ASP A 39 -9.33 17.15 26.08
C ASP A 39 -8.01 16.61 26.64
N ILE A 40 -7.10 16.18 25.75
CA ILE A 40 -5.74 15.75 26.12
C ILE A 40 -4.96 16.92 26.75
N ALA A 41 -5.07 18.15 26.19
CA ALA A 41 -4.43 19.32 26.73
C ALA A 41 -4.92 19.64 28.16
N ASN A 42 -6.22 19.56 28.39
CA ASN A 42 -6.83 19.75 29.69
C ASN A 42 -6.41 18.66 30.71
N HIS A 43 -6.42 17.41 30.28
CA HIS A 43 -6.05 16.27 31.15
C HIS A 43 -4.60 16.35 31.65
N PHE A 44 -3.68 16.77 30.78
CA PHE A 44 -2.26 16.89 31.14
C PHE A 44 -1.86 18.28 31.64
N ASN A 45 -2.80 19.22 31.77
CA ASN A 45 -2.54 20.64 32.11
C ASN A 45 -1.42 21.25 31.24
N THR A 46 -1.45 20.96 29.94
CA THR A 46 -0.47 21.41 28.95
C THR A 46 -1.07 22.41 27.97
N THR A 47 -0.21 23.16 27.28
CA THR A 47 -0.66 24.07 26.23
C THR A 47 -1.04 23.28 24.97
N PRO A 48 -1.99 23.78 24.15
CA PRO A 48 -2.36 23.15 22.88
C PRO A 48 -1.16 22.90 21.93
N GLY A 49 -0.15 23.78 21.99
CA GLY A 49 1.09 23.60 21.21
C GLY A 49 1.89 22.38 21.62
N ILE A 50 1.99 22.10 22.92
CA ILE A 50 2.68 20.89 23.44
C ILE A 50 1.87 19.64 23.10
N THR A 51 0.55 19.69 23.26
CA THR A 51 -0.31 18.54 22.97
C THR A 51 -0.28 18.17 21.49
N ASN A 52 -0.11 19.13 20.61
CA ASN A 52 0.00 18.87 19.17
C ASN A 52 1.22 18.01 18.79
N TRP A 53 2.23 17.89 19.65
CA TRP A 53 3.34 16.94 19.43
C TRP A 53 2.89 15.48 19.33
N VAL A 54 1.77 15.13 19.96
CA VAL A 54 1.16 13.78 19.86
C VAL A 54 0.77 13.48 18.40
N ASN A 55 0.20 14.46 17.71
CA ASN A 55 -0.18 14.36 16.31
C ASN A 55 1.05 14.44 15.39
N THR A 56 1.95 15.37 15.66
CA THR A 56 3.19 15.56 14.87
C THR A 56 4.06 14.31 14.89
N ALA A 57 4.21 13.66 16.04
CA ALA A 57 4.96 12.43 16.19
C ALA A 57 4.41 11.29 15.29
N TYR A 58 3.08 11.14 15.27
CA TYR A 58 2.41 10.19 14.39
C TYR A 58 2.65 10.52 12.91
N MET A 59 2.39 11.76 12.49
CA MET A 59 2.53 12.17 11.07
C MET A 59 3.96 12.03 10.56
N LEU A 60 4.95 12.33 11.40
CA LEU A 60 6.36 12.22 11.03
C LEU A 60 6.74 10.76 10.77
N THR A 61 6.41 9.86 11.69
CA THR A 61 6.69 8.43 11.53
C THR A 61 5.85 7.79 10.43
N PHE A 62 4.61 8.22 10.24
CA PHE A 62 3.76 7.81 9.13
C PHE A 62 4.38 8.17 7.77
N SER A 63 4.88 9.39 7.61
CA SER A 63 5.51 9.85 6.36
C SER A 63 6.78 9.07 6.04
N ILE A 64 7.67 8.89 7.01
CA ILE A 64 8.88 8.07 6.85
C ILE A 64 8.50 6.61 6.57
N GLY A 65 7.55 6.09 7.32
CA GLY A 65 7.07 4.72 7.20
C GLY A 65 6.53 4.40 5.81
N THR A 66 5.76 5.30 5.19
CA THR A 66 5.22 5.09 3.83
C THR A 66 6.31 4.90 2.79
N ALA A 67 7.40 5.69 2.87
CA ALA A 67 8.54 5.56 1.97
C ALA A 67 9.30 4.23 2.21
N VAL A 68 9.50 3.86 3.48
CA VAL A 68 10.17 2.61 3.87
C VAL A 68 9.37 1.39 3.42
N TYR A 69 8.07 1.34 3.68
CA TYR A 69 7.20 0.23 3.26
C TYR A 69 7.11 0.12 1.73
N GLY A 70 7.09 1.25 1.02
CA GLY A 70 7.15 1.26 -0.44
C GLY A 70 8.37 0.51 -0.97
N LYS A 71 9.56 0.86 -0.48
CA LYS A 71 10.82 0.20 -0.85
C LYS A 71 10.91 -1.24 -0.36
N LEU A 72 10.49 -1.50 0.87
CA LEU A 72 10.54 -2.83 1.49
C LEU A 72 9.63 -3.84 0.78
N SER A 73 8.56 -3.37 0.14
CA SER A 73 7.65 -4.21 -0.64
C SER A 73 8.30 -4.86 -1.85
N ASP A 74 9.44 -4.36 -2.32
CA ASP A 74 10.19 -4.96 -3.43
C ASP A 74 10.95 -6.22 -3.01
N TYR A 75 11.30 -6.31 -1.73
CA TYR A 75 12.08 -7.42 -1.15
C TYR A 75 11.23 -8.41 -0.35
N ILE A 76 10.15 -7.94 0.24
CA ILE A 76 9.31 -8.73 1.17
C ILE A 76 7.89 -8.88 0.61
N ASN A 77 7.28 -10.03 0.86
CA ASN A 77 5.90 -10.29 0.46
C ASN A 77 4.93 -9.30 1.12
N ILE A 78 4.01 -8.73 0.31
CA ILE A 78 2.98 -7.77 0.75
C ILE A 78 2.17 -8.28 1.95
N LYS A 79 1.87 -9.59 2.01
CA LYS A 79 1.14 -10.19 3.14
C LYS A 79 1.92 -10.10 4.46
N LYS A 80 3.24 -10.34 4.43
CA LYS A 80 4.09 -10.22 5.62
C LYS A 80 4.18 -8.78 6.10
N LEU A 81 4.36 -7.84 5.16
CA LEU A 81 4.38 -6.41 5.45
C LEU A 81 3.06 -5.92 6.05
N LEU A 82 1.93 -6.42 5.55
CA LEU A 82 0.62 -6.09 6.09
C LEU A 82 0.46 -6.58 7.53
N ILE A 83 0.86 -7.81 7.82
CA ILE A 83 0.80 -8.39 9.18
C ILE A 83 1.69 -7.57 10.14
N ILE A 84 2.90 -7.22 9.72
CA ILE A 84 3.82 -6.37 10.51
C ILE A 84 3.18 -5.00 10.76
N GLY A 85 2.60 -4.37 9.75
CA GLY A 85 1.93 -3.09 9.89
C GLY A 85 0.76 -3.11 10.87
N ILE A 86 -0.12 -4.12 10.77
CA ILE A 86 -1.25 -4.31 11.70
C ILE A 86 -0.74 -4.55 13.12
N SER A 87 0.23 -5.44 13.30
CA SER A 87 0.79 -5.75 14.62
C SER A 87 1.42 -4.52 15.27
N LEU A 88 2.17 -3.72 14.50
CA LEU A 88 2.77 -2.47 15.00
C LEU A 88 1.71 -1.44 15.36
N SER A 89 0.67 -1.26 14.54
CA SER A 89 -0.45 -0.37 14.85
C SER A 89 -1.17 -0.77 16.12
N CYS A 90 -1.45 -2.07 16.30
CA CYS A 90 -2.08 -2.58 17.51
C CYS A 90 -1.20 -2.36 18.75
N LEU A 91 0.11 -2.65 18.66
CA LEU A 91 1.05 -2.43 19.74
C LEU A 91 1.15 -0.95 20.10
N GLY A 92 1.22 -0.05 19.14
CA GLY A 92 1.23 1.39 19.36
C GLY A 92 -0.03 1.87 20.07
N SER A 93 -1.21 1.38 19.68
CA SER A 93 -2.48 1.70 20.33
C SER A 93 -2.54 1.17 21.75
N LEU A 94 -2.03 -0.04 22.02
CA LEU A 94 -1.96 -0.61 23.37
C LEU A 94 -1.02 0.20 24.28
N ILE A 95 0.15 0.59 23.78
CA ILE A 95 1.09 1.43 24.51
C ILE A 95 0.45 2.77 24.88
N ALA A 96 -0.22 3.41 23.91
CA ALA A 96 -0.92 4.68 24.13
C ALA A 96 -2.06 4.54 25.15
N PHE A 97 -2.80 3.43 25.11
CA PHE A 97 -3.89 3.15 26.05
C PHE A 97 -3.38 2.91 27.49
N ILE A 98 -2.36 2.07 27.66
CA ILE A 98 -1.77 1.77 28.97
C ILE A 98 -1.11 3.03 29.55
N GLY A 99 -0.45 3.80 28.69
CA GLY A 99 0.28 5.01 29.06
C GLY A 99 -0.54 6.29 29.15
N HIS A 100 -1.89 6.21 29.19
CA HIS A 100 -2.77 7.38 29.16
C HIS A 100 -2.51 8.42 30.28
N ASN A 101 -1.86 8.03 31.36
CA ASN A 101 -1.48 8.92 32.48
C ASN A 101 -0.12 9.62 32.26
N HIS A 102 0.66 9.22 31.27
CA HIS A 102 2.00 9.75 31.02
C HIS A 102 2.12 10.27 29.58
N PHE A 103 2.27 11.57 29.44
CA PHE A 103 2.33 12.27 28.14
C PHE A 103 3.42 11.69 27.21
N PHE A 104 4.61 11.39 27.72
CA PHE A 104 5.69 10.82 26.93
C PHE A 104 5.40 9.41 26.41
N ILE A 105 4.70 8.59 27.19
CA ILE A 105 4.31 7.23 26.78
C ILE A 105 3.23 7.33 25.67
N LEU A 106 2.34 8.30 25.75
CA LEU A 106 1.36 8.58 24.72
C LEU A 106 2.05 8.94 23.38
N ILE A 107 3.05 9.85 23.40
CA ILE A 107 3.83 10.20 22.21
C ILE A 107 4.55 8.97 21.65
N PHE A 108 5.18 8.16 22.50
CA PHE A 108 5.88 6.95 22.05
C PHE A 108 4.92 5.94 21.40
N GLY A 109 3.75 5.73 21.99
CA GLY A 109 2.69 4.91 21.39
C GLY A 109 2.28 5.41 20.01
N ARG A 110 2.20 6.73 19.81
CA ARG A 110 1.90 7.37 18.54
C ARG A 110 3.00 7.21 17.50
N LEU A 111 4.26 7.27 17.89
CA LEU A 111 5.39 6.99 17.01
C LEU A 111 5.28 5.55 16.45
N VAL A 112 5.06 4.57 17.32
CA VAL A 112 4.93 3.15 16.93
C VAL A 112 3.69 2.93 16.06
N GLN A 113 2.56 3.53 16.43
CA GLN A 113 1.32 3.45 15.67
C GLN A 113 1.45 4.06 14.27
N GLY A 114 2.13 5.21 14.14
CA GLY A 114 2.40 5.87 12.85
C GLY A 114 3.19 4.99 11.90
N VAL A 115 4.25 4.33 12.40
CA VAL A 115 5.01 3.37 11.59
C VAL A 115 4.11 2.23 11.10
N GLY A 116 3.27 1.66 11.97
CA GLY A 116 2.38 0.57 11.58
C GLY A 116 1.33 0.97 10.55
N SER A 117 0.67 2.11 10.76
CA SER A 117 -0.40 2.64 9.89
C SER A 117 0.10 3.03 8.50
N ALA A 118 1.36 3.41 8.36
CA ALA A 118 2.01 3.75 7.10
C ALA A 118 2.03 2.59 6.09
N ALA A 119 1.94 1.35 6.56
CA ALA A 119 1.88 0.16 5.71
C ALA A 119 0.63 0.16 4.80
N PHE A 120 -0.53 0.63 5.28
CA PHE A 120 -1.79 0.49 4.56
C PHE A 120 -1.81 1.27 3.25
N PRO A 121 -1.64 2.60 3.21
CA PRO A 121 -1.65 3.36 1.95
C PRO A 121 -0.46 3.03 1.06
N SER A 122 0.72 2.75 1.64
CA SER A 122 1.90 2.35 0.88
C SER A 122 1.67 1.05 0.11
N LEU A 123 1.12 0.03 0.76
CA LEU A 123 0.83 -1.25 0.11
C LEU A 123 -0.30 -1.16 -0.93
N ILE A 124 -1.30 -0.27 -0.75
CA ILE A 124 -2.31 0.01 -1.77
C ILE A 124 -1.62 0.50 -3.05
N MET A 125 -0.75 1.51 -2.94
CA MET A 125 -0.02 2.07 -4.09
C MET A 125 0.82 1.01 -4.81
N VAL A 126 1.53 0.17 -4.05
CA VAL A 126 2.34 -0.93 -4.61
C VAL A 126 1.49 -1.96 -5.34
N VAL A 127 0.37 -2.38 -4.74
CA VAL A 127 -0.55 -3.36 -5.34
C VAL A 127 -1.14 -2.82 -6.64
N VAL A 128 -1.56 -1.55 -6.65
CA VAL A 128 -2.11 -0.87 -7.83
C VAL A 128 -1.03 -0.73 -8.92
N ALA A 129 0.16 -0.25 -8.57
CA ALA A 129 1.27 -0.06 -9.51
C ALA A 129 1.69 -1.37 -10.18
N ARG A 130 1.83 -2.45 -9.41
CA ARG A 130 2.18 -3.78 -9.96
C ARG A 130 1.11 -4.31 -10.92
N ASN A 131 -0.16 -4.03 -10.67
CA ASN A 131 -1.24 -4.48 -11.55
C ASN A 131 -1.28 -3.69 -12.88
N ILE A 132 -1.06 -2.37 -12.83
CA ILE A 132 -1.00 -1.52 -14.02
C ILE A 132 0.19 -1.92 -14.91
N THR A 133 1.36 -2.14 -14.33
CA THR A 133 2.57 -2.55 -15.05
C THR A 133 2.36 -3.90 -15.74
N ARG A 134 1.79 -4.89 -15.05
CA ARG A 134 1.46 -6.20 -15.66
C ARG A 134 0.47 -6.07 -16.83
N LYS A 135 -0.53 -5.20 -16.72
CA LYS A 135 -1.51 -4.98 -17.79
C LYS A 135 -0.89 -4.31 -19.02
N LYS A 136 0.03 -3.36 -18.83
CA LYS A 136 0.78 -2.73 -19.92
C LYS A 136 1.73 -3.71 -20.60
N GLN A 137 2.46 -4.53 -19.85
CA GLN A 137 3.34 -5.57 -20.38
C GLN A 137 2.56 -6.62 -21.20
N GLY A 138 1.40 -7.06 -20.71
CA GLY A 138 0.53 -8.00 -21.43
C GLY A 138 0.08 -7.45 -22.79
N LYS A 139 -0.37 -6.20 -22.86
CA LYS A 139 -0.75 -5.55 -24.11
C LYS A 139 0.42 -5.35 -25.08
N ALA A 140 1.59 -4.98 -24.57
CA ALA A 140 2.80 -4.83 -25.39
C ALA A 140 3.22 -6.17 -26.02
N GLN A 141 3.12 -7.26 -25.25
CA GLN A 141 3.45 -8.61 -25.73
C GLN A 141 2.43 -9.15 -26.74
N GLU A 142 1.15 -8.85 -26.56
CA GLU A 142 0.10 -9.18 -27.51
C GLU A 142 0.32 -8.46 -28.86
N ASN A 143 0.63 -7.16 -28.83
CA ASN A 143 0.94 -6.39 -30.02
C ASN A 143 2.20 -6.90 -30.75
N SER A 144 3.26 -7.26 -30.02
CA SER A 144 4.48 -7.80 -30.59
C SER A 144 4.27 -9.17 -31.25
N ASN A 145 3.44 -10.02 -30.65
CA ASN A 145 3.07 -11.32 -31.23
C ASN A 145 2.20 -11.17 -32.48
N PHE A 146 1.29 -10.19 -32.48
CA PHE A 146 0.48 -9.88 -33.65
C PHE A 146 1.34 -9.40 -34.83
N GLN A 147 2.30 -8.51 -34.60
CA GLN A 147 3.23 -8.07 -35.65
C GLN A 147 4.12 -9.21 -36.16
N ARG A 148 4.65 -10.07 -35.27
CA ARG A 148 5.43 -11.24 -35.68
C ARG A 148 4.62 -12.19 -36.55
N SER A 149 3.40 -12.51 -36.21
CA SER A 149 2.55 -13.41 -37.00
C SER A 149 2.17 -12.80 -38.36
N GLY A 150 1.99 -11.47 -38.43
CA GLY A 150 1.78 -10.74 -39.70
C GLY A 150 3.00 -10.82 -40.62
N GLN A 151 4.20 -10.58 -40.08
CA GLN A 151 5.44 -10.68 -40.89
C GLN A 151 5.72 -12.11 -41.37
N THR A 152 5.46 -13.13 -40.54
CA THR A 152 5.62 -14.54 -40.93
C THR A 152 4.69 -14.91 -42.09
N LYS A 153 3.44 -14.44 -42.07
CA LYS A 153 2.49 -14.65 -43.16
C LYS A 153 2.92 -13.94 -44.46
N LEU A 154 3.39 -12.70 -44.37
CA LEU A 154 3.92 -11.96 -45.49
C LEU A 154 5.12 -12.64 -46.14
N ASN A 155 6.10 -13.06 -45.31
CA ASN A 155 7.27 -13.79 -45.82
C ASN A 155 6.87 -15.11 -46.46
N PHE A 156 5.90 -15.84 -45.93
CA PHE A 156 5.40 -17.08 -46.54
C PHE A 156 4.74 -16.84 -47.91
N VAL A 157 3.95 -15.77 -48.05
CA VAL A 157 3.33 -15.39 -49.33
C VAL A 157 4.39 -14.98 -50.35
N PHE A 158 5.42 -14.22 -49.94
CA PHE A 158 6.52 -13.82 -50.81
C PHE A 158 7.32 -15.01 -51.31
N LEU A 159 7.68 -15.96 -50.47
CA LEU A 159 8.41 -17.15 -50.83
C LEU A 159 7.60 -18.07 -51.77
N LYS A 160 6.30 -18.20 -51.54
CA LYS A 160 5.41 -18.97 -52.40
C LYS A 160 5.25 -18.34 -53.79
N GLY A 161 5.25 -17.01 -53.86
CA GLY A 161 5.16 -16.27 -55.15
C GLY A 161 6.44 -16.36 -56.00
N GLN A 162 7.59 -16.59 -55.40
CA GLN A 162 8.84 -16.82 -56.13
C GLN A 162 8.95 -18.22 -56.74
N ASN A 163 8.42 -19.25 -56.06
CA ASN A 163 8.47 -20.65 -56.49
C ASN A 163 7.49 -21.00 -57.63
N THR A 164 6.59 -20.06 -58.02
CA THR A 164 5.61 -20.26 -59.12
C THR A 164 6.07 -19.62 -60.44
N LYS A 165 7.30 -19.04 -60.49
CA LYS A 165 7.85 -18.37 -61.68
C LYS A 165 9.01 -19.15 -62.34
N THR A 166 9.35 -20.36 -61.89
CA THR A 166 10.22 -21.31 -62.52
C THR A 166 9.41 -22.46 -63.11
#